data_1669059be4bb1373b9e90e2dbb7e381f
#
_entry.id   1669059be4bb1373b9e90e2dbb7e381f
#
_cell.length_a   1.000
_cell.length_b   1.000
_cell.length_c   1.000
_cell.angle_alpha   90.00
_cell.angle_beta   90.00
_cell.angle_gamma   90.00
#
_symmetry.space_group_name_H-M   'P 1'
#
loop_
_entity.id
_entity.type
_entity.pdbx_description
1 polymer ?
#
loop_
_entity_poly.entity_id
_entity_poly.type
_entity_poly.pdbx_seq_one_letter_code
_entity_poly.pdbx_strand_id
1 'polypeptide(L)'
;SWDFTPGARVVADDLRQCSREYEWLEEPHVSPDGERVAMVAALEGPAFTMAVNGEAWETTFDKAWYPRFSPDGRLTVLVQANGDWTLAVDDVAWEEQYGYVWNTMFSASGDIIAACIQQDGEYGFSIDGTPWETLYENANQPVFSKAGNASAAVVQVKSLAQADVVTFQEGIFSVAVNGEAWDSIFVNCWN
;
A
#
# COMPACT_ATOMS: atom_id res chain seq x y z
N SER A 1 18.58 20.46 -12.67
CA SER A 1 18.13 21.82 -12.29
C SER A 1 16.62 21.87 -12.49
N TRP A 2 15.89 22.28 -11.48
CA TRP A 2 14.45 22.50 -11.56
C TRP A 2 14.19 23.69 -12.49
N ASP A 3 13.26 23.50 -13.44
CA ASP A 3 12.77 24.59 -14.28
C ASP A 3 11.58 25.27 -13.55
N PHE A 4 11.77 26.51 -13.13
CA PHE A 4 10.74 27.32 -12.49
C PHE A 4 10.04 28.26 -13.48
N THR A 5 10.23 28.08 -14.77
CA THR A 5 9.55 28.88 -15.78
C THR A 5 8.05 28.59 -15.73
N PRO A 6 7.20 29.58 -15.48
CA PRO A 6 5.75 29.37 -15.51
C PRO A 6 5.31 28.90 -16.89
N GLY A 7 4.66 27.76 -16.93
CA GLY A 7 4.15 27.19 -18.17
C GLY A 7 2.95 26.27 -17.89
N ALA A 8 2.14 26.06 -18.89
CA ALA A 8 1.10 25.04 -18.88
C ALA A 8 1.44 24.00 -19.94
N ARG A 9 1.36 22.73 -19.55
CA ARG A 9 1.54 21.59 -20.44
C ARG A 9 0.32 20.68 -20.32
N VAL A 10 -0.21 20.26 -21.46
CA VAL A 10 -1.25 19.24 -21.47
C VAL A 10 -0.56 17.88 -21.33
N VAL A 11 -0.89 17.16 -20.28
CA VAL A 11 -0.35 15.81 -19.99
C VAL A 11 -1.31 14.74 -20.50
N ALA A 12 -2.62 15.00 -20.40
CA ALA A 12 -3.67 14.18 -20.98
C ALA A 12 -4.75 15.11 -21.55
N ASP A 13 -4.93 15.10 -22.87
CA ASP A 13 -5.82 16.03 -23.55
C ASP A 13 -7.24 15.48 -23.75
N ASP A 14 -7.46 14.20 -23.48
CA ASP A 14 -8.75 13.55 -23.73
C ASP A 14 -9.41 12.88 -22.51
N LEU A 15 -9.31 13.50 -21.33
CA LEU A 15 -10.09 13.07 -20.15
C LEU A 15 -11.61 13.07 -20.41
N ARG A 16 -12.10 13.82 -21.42
CA ARG A 16 -13.49 13.78 -21.85
C ARG A 16 -13.83 12.51 -22.63
N GLN A 17 -12.88 11.91 -23.32
CA GLN A 17 -13.07 10.63 -23.99
C GLN A 17 -13.11 9.52 -22.94
N CYS A 18 -12.22 9.55 -21.96
CA CYS A 18 -12.25 8.63 -20.81
C CYS A 18 -13.63 8.61 -20.11
N SER A 19 -14.25 9.80 -19.93
CA SER A 19 -15.56 9.89 -19.28
C SER A 19 -16.72 9.30 -20.12
N ARG A 20 -16.46 8.87 -21.35
CA ARG A 20 -17.46 8.17 -22.21
C ARG A 20 -17.20 6.67 -22.30
N GLU A 21 -15.99 6.23 -21.95
CA GLU A 21 -15.57 4.83 -22.01
C GLU A 21 -15.76 4.11 -20.67
N TYR A 22 -15.82 4.88 -19.57
CA TYR A 22 -15.97 4.35 -18.22
C TYR A 22 -17.28 4.82 -17.59
N GLU A 23 -17.90 3.94 -16.79
CA GLU A 23 -19.14 4.30 -16.06
C GLU A 23 -18.84 5.38 -15.00
N TRP A 24 -17.63 5.34 -14.44
CA TRP A 24 -17.21 6.25 -13.40
C TRP A 24 -15.69 6.35 -13.31
N LEU A 25 -15.18 7.51 -12.93
CA LEU A 25 -13.76 7.81 -12.70
C LEU A 25 -13.60 8.51 -11.36
N GLU A 26 -12.60 8.12 -10.59
CA GLU A 26 -12.20 8.82 -9.37
C GLU A 26 -11.29 10.02 -9.66
N GLU A 27 -10.88 10.70 -8.56
CA GLU A 27 -9.97 11.83 -8.63
C GLU A 27 -8.64 11.47 -9.32
N PRO A 28 -8.10 12.38 -10.15
CA PRO A 28 -6.85 12.12 -10.85
C PRO A 28 -5.63 12.22 -9.92
N HIS A 29 -4.70 11.30 -10.08
CA HIS A 29 -3.39 11.26 -9.47
C HIS A 29 -2.32 11.52 -10.52
N VAL A 30 -1.37 12.39 -10.23
CA VAL A 30 -0.31 12.77 -11.18
C VAL A 30 1.02 12.16 -10.75
N SER A 31 1.76 11.60 -11.72
CA SER A 31 3.10 11.05 -11.48
C SER A 31 4.11 12.15 -11.06
N PRO A 32 5.21 11.80 -10.36
CA PRO A 32 6.20 12.76 -9.90
C PRO A 32 6.84 13.61 -11.01
N ASP A 33 6.97 13.05 -12.20
CA ASP A 33 7.49 13.76 -13.39
C ASP A 33 6.43 14.61 -14.11
N GLY A 34 5.14 14.45 -13.74
CA GLY A 34 4.01 15.15 -14.36
C GLY A 34 3.60 14.61 -15.73
N GLU A 35 4.11 13.45 -16.17
CA GLU A 35 3.86 12.89 -17.50
C GLU A 35 2.67 11.94 -17.55
N ARG A 36 2.24 11.40 -16.39
CA ARG A 36 1.13 10.48 -16.30
C ARG A 36 0.04 10.97 -15.35
N VAL A 37 -1.20 10.75 -15.74
CA VAL A 37 -2.39 10.96 -14.91
C VAL A 37 -3.10 9.62 -14.78
N ALA A 38 -3.30 9.15 -13.56
CA ALA A 38 -3.96 7.90 -13.26
C ALA A 38 -5.26 8.14 -12.49
N MET A 39 -6.28 7.36 -12.81
CA MET A 39 -7.59 7.39 -12.14
C MET A 39 -8.08 5.95 -11.95
N VAL A 40 -8.78 5.68 -10.86
CA VAL A 40 -9.57 4.46 -10.77
C VAL A 40 -10.76 4.60 -11.71
N ALA A 41 -10.98 3.61 -12.54
CA ALA A 41 -12.06 3.56 -13.52
C ALA A 41 -13.00 2.38 -13.21
N ALA A 42 -14.30 2.66 -13.13
CA ALA A 42 -15.33 1.63 -13.09
C ALA A 42 -15.73 1.27 -14.51
N LEU A 43 -15.75 -0.02 -14.81
CA LEU A 43 -16.19 -0.60 -16.06
C LEU A 43 -17.66 -1.00 -15.97
N GLU A 44 -18.25 -1.39 -17.09
CA GLU A 44 -19.61 -1.94 -17.09
C GLU A 44 -19.66 -3.22 -16.22
N GLY A 45 -20.54 -3.21 -15.22
CA GLY A 45 -20.62 -4.25 -14.19
C GLY A 45 -19.74 -3.97 -12.97
N PRO A 46 -19.57 -4.92 -12.04
CA PRO A 46 -18.83 -4.72 -10.80
C PRO A 46 -17.30 -4.90 -10.99
N ALA A 47 -16.72 -4.26 -11.98
CA ALA A 47 -15.30 -4.39 -12.31
C ALA A 47 -14.63 -3.02 -12.32
N PHE A 48 -13.42 -2.96 -11.75
CA PHE A 48 -12.58 -1.78 -11.67
C PHE A 48 -11.24 -2.03 -12.33
N THR A 49 -10.65 -0.96 -12.85
CA THR A 49 -9.27 -0.95 -13.38
C THR A 49 -8.64 0.41 -13.15
N MET A 50 -7.39 0.58 -13.58
CA MET A 50 -6.77 1.90 -13.65
C MET A 50 -6.82 2.43 -15.07
N ALA A 51 -7.18 3.69 -15.23
CA ALA A 51 -6.99 4.45 -16.47
C ALA A 51 -5.75 5.34 -16.30
N VAL A 52 -4.73 5.13 -17.13
CA VAL A 52 -3.49 5.92 -17.14
C VAL A 52 -3.39 6.66 -18.46
N ASN A 53 -3.37 7.99 -18.42
CA ASN A 53 -3.45 8.87 -19.59
C ASN A 53 -4.64 8.52 -20.54
N GLY A 54 -5.70 7.97 -19.97
CA GLY A 54 -6.90 7.58 -20.70
C GLY A 54 -6.95 6.12 -21.15
N GLU A 55 -5.84 5.39 -21.06
CA GLU A 55 -5.79 3.96 -21.40
C GLU A 55 -5.99 3.10 -20.16
N ALA A 56 -6.90 2.12 -20.24
CA ALA A 56 -7.14 1.18 -19.17
C ALA A 56 -5.99 0.17 -19.03
N TRP A 57 -5.71 -0.26 -17.81
CA TRP A 57 -4.96 -1.48 -17.58
C TRP A 57 -5.68 -2.69 -18.21
N GLU A 58 -4.94 -3.71 -18.56
CA GLU A 58 -5.52 -4.94 -19.08
C GLU A 58 -6.22 -5.75 -17.98
N THR A 59 -5.70 -5.65 -16.74
CA THR A 59 -6.24 -6.36 -15.58
C THR A 59 -7.43 -5.62 -14.97
N THR A 60 -8.45 -6.39 -14.57
CA THR A 60 -9.62 -5.89 -13.85
C THR A 60 -9.73 -6.53 -12.48
N PHE A 61 -10.33 -5.82 -11.54
CA PHE A 61 -10.43 -6.18 -10.14
C PHE A 61 -11.86 -5.99 -9.62
N ASP A 62 -12.22 -6.67 -8.56
CA ASP A 62 -13.50 -6.47 -7.86
C ASP A 62 -13.57 -5.09 -7.19
N LYS A 63 -12.40 -4.58 -6.75
CA LYS A 63 -12.21 -3.22 -6.22
C LYS A 63 -10.81 -2.71 -6.54
N ALA A 64 -10.69 -1.40 -6.72
CA ALA A 64 -9.44 -0.69 -6.81
C ALA A 64 -9.50 0.56 -5.92
N TRP A 65 -8.45 0.81 -5.16
CA TRP A 65 -8.46 1.85 -4.15
C TRP A 65 -7.06 2.41 -3.92
N TYR A 66 -6.96 3.66 -3.50
CA TYR A 66 -5.75 4.31 -3.02
C TYR A 66 -4.58 4.25 -4.02
N PRO A 67 -4.77 4.73 -5.26
CA PRO A 67 -3.69 4.80 -6.22
C PRO A 67 -2.60 5.77 -5.75
N ARG A 68 -1.34 5.37 -5.90
CA ARG A 68 -0.18 6.20 -5.56
C ARG A 68 0.95 5.97 -6.56
N PHE A 69 1.60 7.05 -6.96
CA PHE A 69 2.86 6.95 -7.67
C PHE A 69 4.03 6.86 -6.68
N SER A 70 4.93 5.93 -6.90
CA SER A 70 6.23 5.86 -6.24
C SER A 70 7.16 6.98 -6.73
N PRO A 71 8.25 7.28 -6.02
CA PRO A 71 9.24 8.28 -6.46
C PRO A 71 9.85 8.01 -7.84
N ASP A 72 10.00 6.74 -8.25
CA ASP A 72 10.48 6.35 -9.58
C ASP A 72 9.38 6.35 -10.66
N GLY A 73 8.14 6.66 -10.24
CA GLY A 73 7.00 6.84 -11.14
C GLY A 73 6.16 5.58 -11.36
N ARG A 74 6.43 4.44 -10.72
CA ARG A 74 5.53 3.28 -10.79
C ARG A 74 4.20 3.58 -10.12
N LEU A 75 3.10 3.13 -10.72
CA LEU A 75 1.76 3.30 -10.16
C LEU A 75 1.40 2.08 -9.30
N THR A 76 1.09 2.33 -8.03
CA THR A 76 0.59 1.31 -7.10
C THR A 76 -0.87 1.52 -6.80
N VAL A 77 -1.62 0.45 -6.64
CA VAL A 77 -3.05 0.45 -6.32
C VAL A 77 -3.37 -0.70 -5.39
N LEU A 78 -4.13 -0.45 -4.35
CA LEU A 78 -4.71 -1.51 -3.53
C LEU A 78 -5.89 -2.12 -4.29
N VAL A 79 -5.86 -3.42 -4.52
CA VAL A 79 -6.86 -4.12 -5.32
C VAL A 79 -7.45 -5.31 -4.58
N GLN A 80 -8.71 -5.61 -4.88
CA GLN A 80 -9.38 -6.82 -4.40
C GLN A 80 -9.71 -7.72 -5.58
N ALA A 81 -9.40 -9.00 -5.45
CA ALA A 81 -9.76 -10.03 -6.40
C ALA A 81 -10.22 -11.28 -5.63
N ASN A 82 -11.39 -11.81 -5.99
CA ASN A 82 -12.00 -13.00 -5.36
C ASN A 82 -12.21 -12.88 -3.83
N GLY A 83 -12.38 -11.66 -3.33
CA GLY A 83 -12.60 -11.37 -1.91
C GLY A 83 -11.35 -11.01 -1.11
N ASP A 84 -10.15 -11.33 -1.60
CA ASP A 84 -8.88 -11.04 -0.94
C ASP A 84 -8.20 -9.81 -1.54
N TRP A 85 -7.35 -9.17 -0.75
CA TRP A 85 -6.65 -7.94 -1.11
C TRP A 85 -5.19 -8.19 -1.46
N THR A 86 -4.69 -7.41 -2.40
CA THR A 86 -3.27 -7.36 -2.75
C THR A 86 -2.88 -5.96 -3.23
N LEU A 87 -1.63 -5.77 -3.59
CA LEU A 87 -1.15 -4.56 -4.25
C LEU A 87 -0.86 -4.84 -5.73
N ALA A 88 -1.36 -4.01 -6.62
CA ALA A 88 -0.97 -4.02 -8.02
C ALA A 88 0.03 -2.89 -8.30
N VAL A 89 1.04 -3.18 -9.13
CA VAL A 89 2.08 -2.25 -9.56
C VAL A 89 2.15 -2.27 -11.08
N ASP A 90 1.89 -1.14 -11.72
CA ASP A 90 1.89 -0.98 -13.20
C ASP A 90 1.19 -2.15 -13.92
N ASP A 91 -0.06 -2.43 -13.54
CA ASP A 91 -0.93 -3.50 -14.07
C ASP A 91 -0.59 -4.94 -13.61
N VAL A 92 0.41 -5.14 -12.77
CA VAL A 92 0.77 -6.47 -12.26
C VAL A 92 0.47 -6.55 -10.76
N ALA A 93 -0.50 -7.39 -10.38
CA ALA A 93 -0.79 -7.67 -8.97
C ALA A 93 0.30 -8.56 -8.36
N TRP A 94 0.61 -8.34 -7.08
CA TRP A 94 1.43 -9.29 -6.32
C TRP A 94 0.76 -10.67 -6.28
N GLU A 95 1.55 -11.71 -6.24
CA GLU A 95 1.05 -13.09 -6.20
C GLU A 95 0.34 -13.40 -4.89
N GLU A 96 0.89 -12.91 -3.78
CA GLU A 96 0.32 -13.11 -2.46
C GLU A 96 -0.91 -12.21 -2.25
N GLN A 97 -1.93 -12.79 -1.65
CA GLN A 97 -3.19 -12.14 -1.31
C GLN A 97 -3.43 -12.22 0.19
N TYR A 98 -4.09 -11.20 0.73
CA TYR A 98 -4.26 -11.00 2.16
C TYR A 98 -5.71 -10.66 2.49
N GLY A 99 -6.10 -10.89 3.75
CA GLY A 99 -7.41 -10.43 4.22
C GLY A 99 -7.59 -8.92 4.11
N TYR A 100 -6.49 -8.15 4.29
CA TYR A 100 -6.47 -6.70 4.06
C TYR A 100 -5.07 -6.17 3.77
N VAL A 101 -4.99 -5.11 2.93
CA VAL A 101 -3.74 -4.40 2.59
C VAL A 101 -3.97 -2.90 2.71
N TRP A 102 -3.03 -2.16 3.28
CA TRP A 102 -3.12 -0.69 3.40
C TRP A 102 -1.72 -0.05 3.52
N ASN A 103 -1.70 1.29 3.51
CA ASN A 103 -0.53 2.12 3.80
C ASN A 103 0.70 1.77 2.96
N THR A 104 0.57 1.90 1.64
CA THR A 104 1.69 1.73 0.71
C THR A 104 2.82 2.71 1.02
N MET A 105 4.04 2.22 1.13
CA MET A 105 5.26 2.96 1.43
C MET A 105 6.32 2.67 0.38
N PHE A 106 7.26 3.60 0.20
CA PHE A 106 8.29 3.51 -0.83
C PHE A 106 9.67 3.80 -0.24
N SER A 107 10.70 3.15 -0.79
CA SER A 107 12.07 3.62 -0.63
C SER A 107 12.24 5.03 -1.20
N ALA A 108 13.32 5.72 -0.87
CA ALA A 108 13.55 7.07 -1.40
C ALA A 108 13.77 7.11 -2.91
N SER A 109 14.29 6.04 -3.50
CA SER A 109 14.41 5.83 -4.96
C SER A 109 13.10 5.43 -5.61
N GLY A 110 12.18 4.81 -4.86
CA GLY A 110 10.94 4.26 -5.36
C GLY A 110 11.02 2.79 -5.80
N ASP A 111 12.22 2.23 -5.89
CA ASP A 111 12.49 0.90 -6.42
C ASP A 111 12.00 -0.25 -5.52
N ILE A 112 11.76 0.02 -4.24
CA ILE A 112 11.21 -0.96 -3.28
C ILE A 112 9.89 -0.43 -2.73
N ILE A 113 8.89 -1.30 -2.75
CA ILE A 113 7.52 -1.00 -2.34
C ILE A 113 7.14 -1.88 -1.15
N ALA A 114 6.63 -1.27 -0.10
CA ALA A 114 6.09 -1.98 1.05
C ALA A 114 4.62 -1.61 1.27
N ALA A 115 3.87 -2.55 1.82
CA ALA A 115 2.50 -2.32 2.28
C ALA A 115 2.27 -3.01 3.62
N CYS A 116 1.42 -2.43 4.45
CA CYS A 116 0.92 -3.11 5.64
C CYS A 116 -0.09 -4.17 5.22
N ILE A 117 -0.06 -5.31 5.87
CA ILE A 117 -0.94 -6.44 5.57
C ILE A 117 -1.61 -6.98 6.84
N GLN A 118 -2.77 -7.58 6.67
CA GLN A 118 -3.45 -8.37 7.68
C GLN A 118 -3.83 -9.72 7.07
N GLN A 119 -3.47 -10.81 7.75
CA GLN A 119 -3.83 -12.15 7.37
C GLN A 119 -4.26 -12.93 8.61
N ASP A 120 -5.43 -13.58 8.57
CA ASP A 120 -5.98 -14.40 9.65
C ASP A 120 -6.05 -13.72 11.03
N GLY A 121 -6.20 -12.39 11.05
CA GLY A 121 -6.23 -11.59 12.27
C GLY A 121 -4.86 -11.13 12.76
N GLU A 122 -3.78 -11.46 12.08
CA GLU A 122 -2.43 -11.03 12.38
C GLU A 122 -1.93 -9.97 11.38
N TYR A 123 -0.98 -9.13 11.79
CA TYR A 123 -0.55 -7.92 11.12
C TYR A 123 0.95 -7.89 10.88
N GLY A 124 1.38 -7.29 9.79
CA GLY A 124 2.78 -7.09 9.46
C GLY A 124 2.98 -6.30 8.16
N PHE A 125 4.04 -6.60 7.46
CA PHE A 125 4.37 -5.99 6.16
C PHE A 125 4.50 -7.03 5.07
N SER A 126 4.20 -6.61 3.83
CA SER A 126 4.68 -7.23 2.61
C SER A 126 5.61 -6.26 1.89
N ILE A 127 6.76 -6.72 1.42
CA ILE A 127 7.78 -5.94 0.72
C ILE A 127 8.02 -6.56 -0.64
N ASP A 128 7.75 -5.81 -1.71
CA ASP A 128 7.76 -6.31 -3.10
C ASP A 128 7.02 -7.65 -3.26
N GLY A 129 5.86 -7.77 -2.59
CA GLY A 129 5.02 -8.97 -2.62
C GLY A 129 5.44 -10.09 -1.65
N THR A 130 6.54 -9.94 -0.90
CA THR A 130 6.99 -10.93 0.07
C THR A 130 6.59 -10.50 1.49
N PRO A 131 5.73 -11.26 2.19
CA PRO A 131 5.32 -10.93 3.56
C PRO A 131 6.45 -11.18 4.56
N TRP A 132 6.38 -10.52 5.71
CA TRP A 132 7.16 -10.91 6.88
C TRP A 132 6.91 -12.39 7.20
N GLU A 133 7.94 -13.10 7.64
CA GLU A 133 7.80 -14.51 8.07
C GLU A 133 6.93 -14.64 9.33
N THR A 134 6.97 -13.63 10.21
CA THR A 134 6.15 -13.58 11.42
C THR A 134 5.20 -12.39 11.33
N LEU A 135 3.90 -12.69 11.45
CA LEU A 135 2.85 -11.70 11.68
C LEU A 135 2.48 -11.68 13.17
N TYR A 136 1.84 -10.62 13.63
CA TYR A 136 1.58 -10.35 15.04
C TYR A 136 0.12 -10.00 15.26
N GLU A 137 -0.43 -10.31 16.43
CA GLU A 137 -1.81 -9.95 16.82
C GLU A 137 -2.08 -8.44 16.68
N ASN A 138 -1.03 -7.63 16.77
CA ASN A 138 -1.09 -6.20 16.52
C ASN A 138 0.25 -5.68 16.01
N ALA A 139 0.22 -4.83 14.98
CA ALA A 139 1.39 -4.12 14.46
C ALA A 139 1.00 -2.65 14.20
N ASN A 140 1.60 -1.73 14.95
CA ASN A 140 1.30 -0.30 14.91
C ASN A 140 2.53 0.50 14.51
N GLN A 141 2.30 1.77 14.14
CA GLN A 141 3.35 2.75 13.84
C GLN A 141 4.36 2.23 12.80
N PRO A 142 3.87 1.80 11.63
CA PRO A 142 4.72 1.25 10.60
C PRO A 142 5.72 2.29 10.10
N VAL A 143 6.99 1.91 10.01
CA VAL A 143 8.04 2.72 9.40
C VAL A 143 8.81 1.88 8.38
N PHE A 144 9.22 2.54 7.30
CA PHE A 144 10.00 1.94 6.24
C PHE A 144 11.25 2.77 5.98
N SER A 145 12.41 2.13 5.90
CA SER A 145 13.66 2.84 5.72
C SER A 145 13.75 3.50 4.34
N LYS A 146 14.39 4.65 4.28
CA LYS A 146 14.60 5.37 3.01
C LYS A 146 15.40 4.56 1.98
N ALA A 147 16.25 3.64 2.45
CA ALA A 147 17.02 2.74 1.59
C ALA A 147 16.21 1.51 1.14
N GLY A 148 14.99 1.30 1.66
CA GLY A 148 14.17 0.14 1.33
C GLY A 148 14.61 -1.18 1.97
N ASN A 149 15.65 -1.18 2.79
CA ASN A 149 16.27 -2.39 3.33
C ASN A 149 15.81 -2.76 4.74
N ALA A 150 14.92 -1.99 5.34
CA ALA A 150 14.36 -2.27 6.65
C ALA A 150 12.93 -1.75 6.78
N SER A 151 12.10 -2.55 7.38
CA SER A 151 10.75 -2.21 7.84
C SER A 151 10.69 -2.45 9.35
N ALA A 152 9.93 -1.64 10.07
CA ALA A 152 9.75 -1.83 11.49
C ALA A 152 8.34 -1.43 11.93
N ALA A 153 7.87 -2.06 13.00
CA ALA A 153 6.62 -1.70 13.66
C ALA A 153 6.68 -2.00 15.15
N VAL A 154 5.86 -1.31 15.92
CA VAL A 154 5.54 -1.73 17.29
C VAL A 154 4.58 -2.91 17.20
N VAL A 155 4.97 -4.05 17.76
CA VAL A 155 4.22 -5.30 17.67
C VAL A 155 3.81 -5.82 19.04
N GLN A 156 2.67 -6.50 19.08
CA GLN A 156 2.23 -7.23 20.27
C GLN A 156 2.80 -8.66 20.21
N VAL A 157 3.66 -8.97 21.19
CA VAL A 157 4.40 -10.26 21.25
C VAL A 157 3.84 -11.24 22.28
N LYS A 158 2.88 -10.79 23.10
CA LYS A 158 2.13 -11.64 24.03
C LYS A 158 0.65 -11.42 23.85
N SER A 159 -0.11 -12.49 23.74
CA SER A 159 -1.57 -12.42 23.76
C SER A 159 -2.07 -11.96 25.13
N LEU A 160 -3.05 -11.09 25.13
CA LEU A 160 -3.66 -10.55 26.33
C LEU A 160 -5.07 -11.14 26.49
N ALA A 161 -5.25 -11.99 27.50
CA ALA A 161 -6.58 -12.45 27.87
C ALA A 161 -7.41 -11.30 28.47
N GLN A 162 -8.73 -11.41 28.39
CA GLN A 162 -9.62 -10.41 28.93
C GLN A 162 -9.34 -10.17 30.44
N ALA A 163 -9.08 -8.91 30.81
CA ALA A 163 -8.78 -8.47 32.17
C ALA A 163 -7.46 -9.00 32.78
N ASP A 164 -6.51 -9.43 31.97
CA ASP A 164 -5.17 -9.85 32.43
C ASP A 164 -4.26 -8.64 32.68
N VAL A 165 -4.49 -7.99 33.82
CA VAL A 165 -3.75 -6.79 34.22
C VAL A 165 -2.29 -7.12 34.54
N VAL A 166 -1.98 -8.32 35.03
CA VAL A 166 -0.61 -8.72 35.41
C VAL A 166 0.28 -8.84 34.18
N THR A 167 -0.17 -9.59 33.18
CA THR A 167 0.54 -9.73 31.91
C THR A 167 0.73 -8.37 31.22
N PHE A 168 -0.29 -7.51 31.25
CA PHE A 168 -0.18 -6.16 30.70
C PHE A 168 0.87 -5.32 31.43
N GLN A 169 0.94 -5.38 32.76
CA GLN A 169 1.94 -4.63 33.54
C GLN A 169 3.37 -5.14 33.37
N GLU A 170 3.55 -6.42 33.07
CA GLU A 170 4.85 -6.99 32.69
C GLU A 170 5.33 -6.58 31.29
N GLY A 171 4.40 -6.11 30.46
CA GLY A 171 4.63 -5.72 29.08
C GLY A 171 4.20 -6.80 28.09
N ILE A 172 3.64 -6.33 26.98
CA ILE A 172 3.14 -7.17 25.88
C ILE A 172 3.65 -6.71 24.51
N PHE A 173 4.28 -5.53 24.45
CA PHE A 173 4.76 -4.94 23.21
C PHE A 173 6.26 -5.05 23.05
N SER A 174 6.69 -5.13 21.81
CA SER A 174 8.09 -5.01 21.39
C SER A 174 8.18 -4.22 20.08
N VAL A 175 9.38 -4.10 19.52
CA VAL A 175 9.59 -3.60 18.17
C VAL A 175 10.05 -4.77 17.30
N ALA A 176 9.39 -4.99 16.19
CA ALA A 176 9.85 -5.91 15.16
C ALA A 176 10.57 -5.14 14.04
N VAL A 177 11.68 -5.68 13.58
CA VAL A 177 12.44 -5.18 12.42
C VAL A 177 12.54 -6.32 11.41
N ASN A 178 12.04 -6.08 10.19
CA ASN A 178 11.96 -7.09 9.13
C ASN A 178 11.26 -8.39 9.58
N GLY A 179 10.23 -8.26 10.41
CA GLY A 179 9.45 -9.40 10.94
C GLY A 179 10.02 -10.03 12.21
N GLU A 180 11.22 -9.66 12.66
CA GLU A 180 11.86 -10.19 13.87
C GLU A 180 11.67 -9.23 15.04
N ALA A 181 10.94 -9.66 16.09
CA ALA A 181 10.77 -8.88 17.31
C ALA A 181 12.02 -8.89 18.18
N TRP A 182 12.30 -7.79 18.85
CA TRP A 182 13.34 -7.75 19.87
C TRP A 182 12.99 -8.60 21.09
N ASP A 183 13.98 -9.11 21.80
CA ASP A 183 13.80 -9.86 23.06
C ASP A 183 13.22 -8.99 24.19
N SER A 184 13.44 -7.69 24.12
CA SER A 184 12.93 -6.75 25.12
C SER A 184 11.44 -6.51 24.95
N ILE A 185 10.72 -6.60 26.06
CA ILE A 185 9.25 -6.42 26.11
C ILE A 185 8.93 -5.19 26.95
N PHE A 186 7.94 -4.44 26.52
CA PHE A 186 7.55 -3.16 27.07
C PHE A 186 6.04 -3.11 27.34
N VAL A 187 5.63 -2.34 28.33
CA VAL A 187 4.21 -2.06 28.61
C VAL A 187 3.62 -1.22 27.49
N ASN A 188 4.41 -0.33 26.90
CA ASN A 188 4.04 0.47 25.74
C ASN A 188 5.27 0.90 24.95
N CYS A 189 5.09 1.10 23.65
CA CYS A 189 6.09 1.61 22.73
C CYS A 189 5.47 2.70 21.85
N TRP A 190 6.23 3.74 21.55
CA TRP A 190 5.87 4.78 20.57
C TRP A 190 7.12 5.35 19.91
N ASN A 191 6.99 5.92 18.71
CA ASN A 191 8.05 6.60 17.96
C ASN A 191 7.99 8.13 18.18
#